data_ac8544b4b2b2da38c5824f95f753bff0
#
_entry.id   ac8544b4b2b2da38c5824f95f753bff0
#
_cell.length_a   1.000
_cell.length_b   1.000
_cell.length_c   1.000
_cell.angle_alpha   90.00
_cell.angle_beta   90.00
_cell.angle_gamma   90.00
#
_symmetry.space_group_name_H-M   'P 1'
#
loop_
_entity.id
_entity.type
_entity.pdbx_description
1 polymer ?
#
loop_
_entity_poly.entity_id
_entity_poly.type
_entity_poly.pdbx_seq_one_letter_code
_entity_poly.pdbx_strand_id
1 'polypeptide(L)'
;MKLTKILLGAVLLGGFTACNDIEQADRYEPIEVTAKKNVLIEDFTGQHCVNCPKAADEIQRMQADSTIGEHVIAVSIHGGSMSKHDSETSGLGLATDEGETYNSRWNVKSWPKGLVDRTGGLQDYESWNASVVSRLAETPKVNITADKVAYDEETRTLKLVTSVSGNADVTGELHVWLTESNVTAPQILPSGVTVPDYVHNHVYRAAINGIDGEVLTLESGKSQKKEYTYKFARNYWNAQHAAVVIFFSNSADGVMQVIDAPLFKNGQPVDKDLKSIALDKQSLSLFEGGSETLSCIFTPSDATNKQVSWTSSDTTVATVSAEGVVTGVKAGQATIVATALADPSIQASCAVTVEKKESDNPVQVIFNGKRVYDGDVLEIPMHVIDYGGGFLDLEFGDASHGSDPKFVNTDKENIFGYPVSVKVTLAGDKLQPWSICGLGYNACITMTGKRSALCSFNVGPGKTVTSQIHYAGFSIEEKNYGTADIICEANVNGEELKYTLRYVYQPE
;
A
#
# COMPACT_ATOMS: atom_id res chain seq x y z
N MET A 1 19.84 69.24 -10.64
CA MET A 1 20.52 69.72 -9.39
C MET A 1 20.06 68.75 -8.28
N LYS A 2 20.93 67.83 -7.87
CA LYS A 2 21.49 67.62 -6.52
C LYS A 2 20.42 67.47 -5.42
N LEU A 3 20.38 66.49 -4.52
CA LEU A 3 21.41 65.68 -3.80
C LEU A 3 20.68 64.53 -3.08
N THR A 4 21.15 63.36 -3.17
CA THR A 4 21.73 62.43 -2.18
C THR A 4 21.55 62.76 -0.70
N LYS A 5 21.14 61.77 0.12
CA LYS A 5 21.60 61.34 1.44
C LYS A 5 20.75 60.13 1.88
N ILE A 6 21.25 58.94 2.01
CA ILE A 6 22.06 58.23 2.99
C ILE A 6 21.71 58.58 4.46
N LEU A 7 21.20 57.59 5.19
CA LEU A 7 21.44 57.28 6.59
C LEU A 7 20.76 55.93 6.91
N LEU A 8 21.54 54.95 7.20
CA LEU A 8 22.10 54.45 8.48
C LEU A 8 21.04 53.92 9.47
N GLY A 9 20.94 52.67 9.57
CA GLY A 9 21.26 51.73 10.60
C GLY A 9 20.45 51.84 11.90
N ALA A 10 19.65 50.78 12.13
CA ALA A 10 19.44 50.28 13.47
C ALA A 10 19.21 48.78 13.42
N VAL A 11 20.20 48.04 13.89
CA VAL A 11 20.08 46.64 14.26
C VAL A 11 19.26 46.57 15.55
N LEU A 12 18.14 45.88 15.51
CA LEU A 12 17.45 45.45 16.72
C LEU A 12 17.37 43.93 16.68
N LEU A 13 18.20 43.31 17.54
CA LEU A 13 18.00 41.92 17.97
C LEU A 13 16.66 41.85 18.69
N GLY A 14 15.80 40.95 18.27
CA GLY A 14 14.51 40.70 18.91
C GLY A 14 13.96 39.34 18.52
N GLY A 15 14.18 38.35 19.38
CA GLY A 15 13.25 37.27 19.63
C GLY A 15 13.01 36.26 18.53
N PHE A 16 13.64 35.11 18.60
CA PHE A 16 13.12 33.88 18.03
C PHE A 16 11.77 33.57 18.73
N THR A 17 10.67 33.93 18.11
CA THR A 17 9.38 33.33 18.43
C THR A 17 9.26 32.03 17.64
N ALA A 18 9.01 30.98 18.38
CA ALA A 18 8.76 29.64 17.87
C ALA A 18 7.84 29.68 16.64
N CYS A 19 8.24 28.98 15.57
CA CYS A 19 7.31 28.55 14.54
C CYS A 19 6.26 27.68 15.23
N ASN A 20 5.06 28.20 15.35
CA ASN A 20 3.90 27.35 15.62
C ASN A 20 3.79 26.37 14.44
N ASP A 21 3.78 25.09 14.73
CA ASP A 21 3.44 24.05 13.78
C ASP A 21 2.04 24.36 13.24
N ILE A 22 1.99 24.81 11.98
CA ILE A 22 0.73 24.88 11.23
C ILE A 22 0.30 23.42 11.04
N GLU A 23 -0.85 23.07 11.56
CA GLU A 23 -1.40 21.73 11.40
C GLU A 23 -1.41 21.35 9.91
N GLN A 24 -1.09 20.08 9.62
CA GLN A 24 -0.91 19.58 8.25
C GLN A 24 -2.18 19.74 7.39
N ALA A 25 -3.36 19.87 8.02
CA ALA A 25 -4.64 20.17 7.39
C ALA A 25 -4.72 21.60 6.79
N ASP A 26 -3.99 22.57 7.34
CA ASP A 26 -4.01 23.95 6.87
C ASP A 26 -3.00 24.26 5.75
N ARG A 27 -2.23 23.24 5.33
CA ARG A 27 -1.19 23.40 4.27
C ARG A 27 -1.70 23.19 2.85
N TYR A 28 -2.92 22.71 2.69
CA TYR A 28 -3.54 22.48 1.38
C TYR A 28 -4.89 23.20 1.33
N GLU A 29 -4.88 24.48 1.03
CA GLU A 29 -6.02 24.98 0.27
C GLU A 29 -5.95 24.27 -1.08
N PRO A 30 -6.96 23.47 -1.47
CA PRO A 30 -7.02 22.97 -2.82
C PRO A 30 -7.06 24.20 -3.73
N ILE A 31 -6.01 24.41 -4.54
CA ILE A 31 -6.09 25.30 -5.67
C ILE A 31 -7.20 24.69 -6.52
N GLU A 32 -8.38 25.29 -6.53
CA GLU A 32 -9.41 24.97 -7.50
C GLU A 32 -8.83 25.28 -8.87
N VAL A 33 -8.21 24.29 -9.50
CA VAL A 33 -7.94 24.31 -10.93
C VAL A 33 -9.32 24.16 -11.55
N THR A 34 -9.95 25.28 -11.87
CA THR A 34 -11.16 25.30 -12.69
C THR A 34 -10.76 24.65 -14.02
N ALA A 35 -11.19 23.40 -14.21
CA ALA A 35 -10.95 22.69 -15.44
C ALA A 35 -11.51 23.54 -16.60
N LYS A 36 -10.75 23.70 -17.67
CA LYS A 36 -11.25 24.35 -18.86
C LYS A 36 -12.39 23.54 -19.48
N LYS A 37 -13.35 24.20 -20.08
CA LYS A 37 -14.43 23.58 -20.84
C LYS A 37 -13.83 22.83 -22.04
N ASN A 38 -14.20 21.57 -22.24
CA ASN A 38 -14.02 20.85 -23.49
C ASN A 38 -15.37 20.80 -24.23
N VAL A 39 -15.33 20.65 -25.52
CA VAL A 39 -16.49 20.69 -26.39
C VAL A 39 -16.61 19.39 -27.19
N LEU A 40 -17.80 18.80 -27.18
CA LEU A 40 -18.12 17.60 -27.94
C LEU A 40 -18.68 17.95 -29.30
N ILE A 41 -18.13 17.34 -30.34
CA ILE A 41 -18.74 17.31 -31.68
C ILE A 41 -19.25 15.89 -31.94
N GLU A 42 -20.56 15.74 -32.10
CA GLU A 42 -21.17 14.48 -32.54
C GLU A 42 -21.38 14.64 -34.08
N ASP A 43 -20.47 14.03 -34.88
CA ASP A 43 -20.50 14.07 -36.36
C ASP A 43 -21.34 12.89 -36.88
N PHE A 44 -22.54 13.17 -37.36
CA PHE A 44 -23.37 12.19 -38.08
C PHE A 44 -22.83 12.03 -39.49
N THR A 45 -22.25 10.89 -39.80
CA THR A 45 -21.42 10.64 -40.99
C THR A 45 -21.76 9.32 -41.68
N GLY A 46 -21.13 9.04 -42.80
CA GLY A 46 -21.33 7.75 -43.49
C GLY A 46 -20.34 7.51 -44.63
N GLN A 47 -20.04 6.24 -44.84
CA GLN A 47 -19.07 5.75 -45.82
C GLN A 47 -19.45 6.03 -47.29
N HIS A 48 -20.76 6.16 -47.58
CA HIS A 48 -21.29 6.47 -48.90
C HIS A 48 -21.53 7.99 -49.08
N CYS A 49 -21.28 8.78 -48.07
CA CYS A 49 -21.50 10.24 -48.12
C CYS A 49 -20.28 10.94 -48.74
N VAL A 50 -20.45 11.50 -49.89
CA VAL A 50 -19.37 12.17 -50.67
C VAL A 50 -18.80 13.44 -50.00
N ASN A 51 -19.56 14.10 -49.11
CA ASN A 51 -19.14 15.31 -48.42
C ASN A 51 -18.65 15.05 -47.01
N CYS A 52 -18.84 13.84 -46.44
CA CYS A 52 -18.43 13.51 -45.08
C CYS A 52 -16.90 13.59 -44.84
N PRO A 53 -16.03 13.31 -45.82
CA PRO A 53 -14.61 13.60 -45.68
C PRO A 53 -14.27 15.06 -45.37
N LYS A 54 -15.04 16.03 -45.90
CA LYS A 54 -14.82 17.45 -45.61
C LYS A 54 -15.12 17.80 -44.14
N ALA A 55 -16.13 17.16 -43.55
CA ALA A 55 -16.42 17.33 -42.13
C ALA A 55 -15.30 16.71 -41.26
N ALA A 56 -14.78 15.56 -41.65
CA ALA A 56 -13.61 14.96 -40.97
C ALA A 56 -12.38 15.87 -41.07
N ASP A 57 -12.12 16.49 -42.25
CA ASP A 57 -11.04 17.45 -42.44
C ASP A 57 -11.21 18.69 -41.54
N GLU A 58 -12.44 19.17 -41.36
CA GLU A 58 -12.74 20.33 -40.47
C GLU A 58 -12.52 19.97 -39.00
N ILE A 59 -12.91 18.78 -38.54
CA ILE A 59 -12.59 18.29 -37.21
C ILE A 59 -11.07 18.23 -37.00
N GLN A 60 -10.35 17.61 -37.94
CA GLN A 60 -8.89 17.53 -37.89
C GLN A 60 -8.21 18.89 -37.83
N ARG A 61 -8.72 19.87 -38.66
CA ARG A 61 -8.24 21.24 -38.67
C ARG A 61 -8.40 21.91 -37.29
N MET A 62 -9.59 21.77 -36.65
CA MET A 62 -9.84 22.31 -35.31
C MET A 62 -8.94 21.64 -34.26
N GLN A 63 -8.77 20.32 -34.33
CA GLN A 63 -7.90 19.57 -33.38
C GLN A 63 -6.41 19.89 -33.58
N ALA A 64 -5.99 20.31 -34.74
CA ALA A 64 -4.62 20.75 -35.01
C ALA A 64 -4.35 22.21 -34.60
N ASP A 65 -5.38 22.99 -34.25
CA ASP A 65 -5.23 24.37 -33.80
C ASP A 65 -4.62 24.41 -32.39
N SER A 66 -3.51 25.13 -32.23
CA SER A 66 -2.73 25.19 -30.98
C SER A 66 -3.47 25.87 -29.82
N THR A 67 -4.59 26.58 -30.10
CA THR A 67 -5.32 27.32 -29.07
C THR A 67 -6.56 26.59 -28.57
N ILE A 68 -7.21 25.80 -29.42
CA ILE A 68 -8.47 25.14 -29.12
C ILE A 68 -8.37 23.59 -29.23
N GLY A 69 -7.37 23.07 -29.96
CA GLY A 69 -7.37 21.68 -30.43
C GLY A 69 -7.44 20.65 -29.31
N GLU A 70 -6.71 20.86 -28.19
CA GLU A 70 -6.74 19.97 -27.02
C GLU A 70 -8.11 19.92 -26.32
N HIS A 71 -9.01 20.88 -26.62
CA HIS A 71 -10.34 21.00 -26.04
C HIS A 71 -11.47 20.56 -26.97
N VAL A 72 -11.15 20.10 -28.21
CA VAL A 72 -12.12 19.65 -29.21
C VAL A 72 -12.15 18.12 -29.24
N ILE A 73 -13.22 17.54 -28.73
CA ILE A 73 -13.45 16.10 -28.71
C ILE A 73 -14.53 15.75 -29.73
N ALA A 74 -14.26 14.80 -30.61
CA ALA A 74 -15.17 14.39 -31.66
C ALA A 74 -15.58 12.94 -31.52
N VAL A 75 -16.80 12.63 -31.95
CA VAL A 75 -17.35 11.29 -32.12
C VAL A 75 -18.05 11.18 -33.45
N SER A 76 -17.54 10.32 -34.35
CA SER A 76 -18.08 10.09 -35.67
C SER A 76 -19.13 8.97 -35.63
N ILE A 77 -20.40 9.34 -35.68
CA ILE A 77 -21.54 8.44 -35.58
C ILE A 77 -21.98 8.03 -36.98
N HIS A 78 -21.60 6.87 -37.44
CA HIS A 78 -21.99 6.29 -38.69
C HIS A 78 -23.43 5.78 -38.61
N GLY A 79 -24.28 6.14 -39.57
CA GLY A 79 -25.67 5.67 -39.58
C GLY A 79 -26.47 6.12 -40.79
N GLY A 80 -27.70 5.68 -40.87
CA GLY A 80 -28.63 5.97 -41.92
C GLY A 80 -28.24 5.37 -43.28
N SER A 81 -28.87 5.86 -44.35
CA SER A 81 -28.69 5.28 -45.70
C SER A 81 -27.28 5.51 -46.27
N MET A 82 -26.47 6.37 -45.64
CA MET A 82 -25.11 6.67 -46.09
C MET A 82 -24.05 5.80 -45.42
N SER A 83 -24.42 4.87 -44.56
CA SER A 83 -23.49 4.00 -43.85
C SER A 83 -23.72 2.54 -44.17
N LYS A 84 -22.65 1.74 -44.09
CA LYS A 84 -22.71 0.31 -44.08
C LYS A 84 -22.71 -0.17 -42.63
N HIS A 85 -23.60 -1.16 -42.34
CA HIS A 85 -23.74 -1.70 -40.99
C HIS A 85 -22.52 -2.51 -40.59
N ASP A 86 -22.11 -2.39 -39.33
CA ASP A 86 -21.09 -3.20 -38.68
C ASP A 86 -21.60 -4.65 -38.54
N SER A 87 -20.91 -5.61 -39.14
CA SER A 87 -21.29 -7.00 -39.10
C SER A 87 -20.16 -7.87 -38.52
N GLU A 88 -20.52 -8.97 -37.86
CA GLU A 88 -19.56 -9.89 -37.23
C GLU A 88 -18.51 -10.45 -38.20
N THR A 89 -18.77 -10.40 -39.49
CA THR A 89 -17.97 -11.11 -40.52
C THR A 89 -17.04 -10.19 -41.32
N SER A 90 -17.23 -8.88 -41.37
CA SER A 90 -16.48 -8.07 -42.33
C SER A 90 -15.68 -6.90 -41.77
N GLY A 91 -16.05 -6.33 -40.62
CA GLY A 91 -15.40 -5.13 -40.08
C GLY A 91 -15.33 -3.91 -41.01
N LEU A 92 -15.93 -4.00 -42.20
CA LEU A 92 -15.91 -2.95 -43.20
C LEU A 92 -17.09 -1.96 -43.09
N GLY A 93 -18.11 -2.32 -42.33
CA GLY A 93 -19.22 -1.42 -41.98
C GLY A 93 -18.88 -0.71 -40.67
N LEU A 94 -19.31 0.55 -40.55
CA LEU A 94 -19.01 1.39 -39.39
C LEU A 94 -20.27 1.82 -38.61
N ALA A 95 -21.47 1.59 -39.16
CA ALA A 95 -22.73 1.87 -38.45
C ALA A 95 -23.06 0.80 -37.46
N THR A 96 -23.38 1.20 -36.23
CA THR A 96 -23.86 0.32 -35.16
C THR A 96 -25.34 0.48 -34.93
N ASP A 97 -26.04 -0.49 -34.30
CA ASP A 97 -27.48 -0.35 -33.97
C ASP A 97 -27.75 0.89 -33.10
N GLU A 98 -26.82 1.19 -32.18
CA GLU A 98 -26.92 2.39 -31.35
C GLU A 98 -26.69 3.67 -32.17
N GLY A 99 -25.73 3.65 -33.10
CA GLY A 99 -25.49 4.76 -34.03
C GLY A 99 -26.70 5.04 -34.90
N GLU A 100 -27.41 4.01 -35.40
CA GLU A 100 -28.69 4.13 -36.12
C GLU A 100 -29.76 4.75 -35.21
N THR A 101 -29.80 4.34 -33.94
CA THR A 101 -30.75 4.91 -32.98
C THR A 101 -30.47 6.40 -32.74
N TYR A 102 -29.19 6.82 -32.62
CA TYR A 102 -28.82 8.25 -32.52
C TYR A 102 -29.19 9.02 -33.78
N ASN A 103 -28.92 8.49 -34.97
CA ASN A 103 -29.35 9.11 -36.23
C ASN A 103 -30.87 9.35 -36.24
N SER A 104 -31.66 8.37 -35.81
CA SER A 104 -33.11 8.45 -35.74
C SER A 104 -33.57 9.45 -34.67
N ARG A 105 -32.98 9.43 -33.47
CA ARG A 105 -33.29 10.32 -32.35
C ARG A 105 -33.15 11.79 -32.72
N TRP A 106 -32.07 12.12 -33.42
CA TRP A 106 -31.81 13.48 -33.88
C TRP A 106 -32.42 13.81 -35.22
N ASN A 107 -33.20 12.89 -35.80
CA ASN A 107 -33.89 13.06 -37.07
C ASN A 107 -32.94 13.49 -38.20
N VAL A 108 -31.76 12.88 -38.29
CA VAL A 108 -30.76 13.16 -39.33
C VAL A 108 -31.31 12.76 -40.69
N LYS A 109 -31.41 13.70 -41.64
CA LYS A 109 -31.95 13.48 -42.99
C LYS A 109 -30.93 13.72 -44.11
N SER A 110 -29.80 14.29 -43.78
CA SER A 110 -28.70 14.54 -44.71
C SER A 110 -27.36 14.45 -43.99
N TRP A 111 -26.32 14.09 -44.71
CA TRP A 111 -24.97 13.90 -44.18
C TRP A 111 -23.95 14.74 -44.96
N PRO A 112 -22.87 15.30 -44.33
CA PRO A 112 -22.67 15.31 -42.89
C PRO A 112 -23.59 16.31 -42.18
N LYS A 113 -23.92 16.01 -40.92
CA LYS A 113 -24.55 16.94 -39.98
C LYS A 113 -23.92 16.69 -38.61
N GLY A 114 -23.89 17.67 -37.74
CA GLY A 114 -23.37 17.47 -36.39
C GLY A 114 -24.05 18.28 -35.33
N LEU A 115 -23.80 17.87 -34.10
CA LEU A 115 -24.17 18.62 -32.90
C LEU A 115 -22.90 19.11 -32.23
N VAL A 116 -22.88 20.34 -31.81
CA VAL A 116 -21.83 20.92 -30.97
C VAL A 116 -22.40 21.06 -29.56
N ASP A 117 -21.92 20.28 -28.64
CA ASP A 117 -22.42 20.17 -27.25
C ASP A 117 -23.95 20.00 -27.17
N ARG A 118 -24.60 19.41 -28.15
CA ARG A 118 -26.07 19.24 -28.22
C ARG A 118 -26.87 20.54 -28.12
N THR A 119 -26.23 21.67 -28.43
CA THR A 119 -26.88 23.00 -28.44
C THR A 119 -27.14 23.51 -29.87
N GLY A 120 -28.21 24.26 -30.06
CA GLY A 120 -28.54 24.83 -31.37
C GLY A 120 -29.06 23.85 -32.44
N GLY A 121 -29.20 22.55 -32.09
CA GLY A 121 -29.65 21.50 -33.00
C GLY A 121 -28.58 21.06 -34.01
N LEU A 122 -29.03 20.33 -35.07
CA LEU A 122 -28.15 19.86 -36.13
C LEU A 122 -27.60 21.01 -36.97
N GLN A 123 -26.29 21.03 -37.18
CA GLN A 123 -25.56 22.06 -37.91
C GLN A 123 -24.76 21.46 -39.08
N ASP A 124 -24.51 22.29 -40.09
CA ASP A 124 -23.56 22.00 -41.14
C ASP A 124 -22.13 22.19 -40.63
N TYR A 125 -21.18 21.39 -41.13
CA TYR A 125 -19.79 21.35 -40.65
C TYR A 125 -19.07 22.69 -40.77
N GLU A 126 -19.46 23.54 -41.72
CA GLU A 126 -18.92 24.92 -41.89
C GLU A 126 -19.20 25.83 -40.67
N SER A 127 -20.23 25.51 -39.87
CA SER A 127 -20.60 26.27 -38.66
C SER A 127 -19.95 25.74 -37.37
N TRP A 128 -19.38 24.56 -37.39
CA TRP A 128 -18.90 23.90 -36.16
C TRP A 128 -17.81 24.69 -35.46
N ASN A 129 -16.84 25.25 -36.19
CA ASN A 129 -15.77 26.02 -35.58
C ASN A 129 -16.28 27.22 -34.75
N ALA A 130 -17.25 27.97 -35.30
CA ALA A 130 -17.83 29.12 -34.61
C ALA A 130 -18.58 28.66 -33.32
N SER A 131 -19.33 27.56 -33.42
CA SER A 131 -20.05 26.99 -32.29
C SER A 131 -19.07 26.48 -31.23
N VAL A 132 -17.99 25.79 -31.61
CA VAL A 132 -16.93 25.30 -30.69
C VAL A 132 -16.28 26.46 -29.93
N VAL A 133 -15.86 27.54 -30.65
CA VAL A 133 -15.25 28.72 -30.02
C VAL A 133 -16.20 29.36 -29.02
N SER A 134 -17.49 29.43 -29.36
CA SER A 134 -18.51 29.97 -28.44
C SER A 134 -18.64 29.11 -27.17
N ARG A 135 -18.69 27.81 -27.33
CA ARG A 135 -18.84 26.87 -26.19
C ARG A 135 -17.60 26.81 -25.31
N LEU A 136 -16.40 26.93 -25.87
CA LEU A 136 -15.14 26.98 -25.14
C LEU A 136 -15.01 28.20 -24.21
N ALA A 137 -15.74 29.26 -24.49
CA ALA A 137 -15.77 30.48 -23.66
C ALA A 137 -16.62 30.31 -22.38
N GLU A 138 -17.38 29.25 -22.27
CA GLU A 138 -18.22 28.99 -21.10
C GLU A 138 -17.45 28.35 -19.95
N THR A 139 -17.84 28.67 -18.72
CA THR A 139 -17.34 28.00 -17.54
C THR A 139 -18.02 26.63 -17.39
N PRO A 140 -17.27 25.52 -17.22
CA PRO A 140 -17.87 24.20 -17.06
C PRO A 140 -18.67 24.12 -15.76
N LYS A 141 -19.91 23.64 -15.84
CA LYS A 141 -20.79 23.40 -14.67
C LYS A 141 -20.47 22.07 -13.97
N VAL A 142 -19.71 21.20 -14.62
CA VAL A 142 -19.37 19.86 -14.19
C VAL A 142 -17.90 19.61 -14.46
N ASN A 143 -17.23 18.90 -13.54
CA ASN A 143 -15.90 18.33 -13.76
C ASN A 143 -16.02 16.83 -13.90
N ILE A 144 -15.23 16.26 -14.82
CA ILE A 144 -15.16 14.82 -15.08
C ILE A 144 -13.68 14.43 -15.07
N THR A 145 -13.36 13.33 -14.41
CA THR A 145 -12.03 12.69 -14.47
C THR A 145 -12.17 11.22 -14.80
N ALA A 146 -11.23 10.68 -15.56
CA ALA A 146 -11.05 9.24 -15.73
C ALA A 146 -9.99 8.78 -14.70
N ASP A 147 -10.44 8.28 -13.56
CA ASP A 147 -9.56 7.93 -12.44
C ASP A 147 -8.82 6.62 -12.71
N LYS A 148 -9.42 5.74 -13.56
CA LYS A 148 -8.83 4.49 -14.00
C LYS A 148 -9.36 4.11 -15.39
N VAL A 149 -8.46 3.75 -16.30
CA VAL A 149 -8.78 3.20 -17.63
C VAL A 149 -7.91 1.97 -17.85
N ALA A 150 -8.35 0.81 -17.35
CA ALA A 150 -7.60 -0.44 -17.45
C ALA A 150 -8.20 -1.36 -18.51
N TYR A 151 -7.38 -1.87 -19.41
CA TYR A 151 -7.79 -2.82 -20.42
C TYR A 151 -7.04 -4.15 -20.27
N ASP A 152 -7.79 -5.23 -20.14
CA ASP A 152 -7.27 -6.59 -20.12
C ASP A 152 -7.29 -7.16 -21.53
N GLU A 153 -6.10 -7.34 -22.13
CA GLU A 153 -5.93 -7.81 -23.50
C GLU A 153 -6.41 -9.27 -23.69
N GLU A 154 -6.27 -10.10 -22.66
CA GLU A 154 -6.62 -11.52 -22.72
C GLU A 154 -8.15 -11.72 -22.75
N THR A 155 -8.85 -11.01 -21.88
CA THR A 155 -10.32 -11.08 -21.80
C THR A 155 -11.02 -10.08 -22.71
N ARG A 156 -10.27 -9.13 -23.29
CA ARG A 156 -10.75 -7.99 -24.07
C ARG A 156 -11.75 -7.12 -23.30
N THR A 157 -11.45 -6.87 -22.02
CA THR A 157 -12.34 -6.19 -21.08
C THR A 157 -11.76 -4.89 -20.62
N LEU A 158 -12.50 -3.81 -20.81
CA LEU A 158 -12.24 -2.48 -20.23
C LEU A 158 -12.84 -2.40 -18.83
N LYS A 159 -12.07 -1.88 -17.89
CA LYS A 159 -12.54 -1.41 -16.57
C LYS A 159 -12.28 0.09 -16.48
N LEU A 160 -13.34 0.84 -16.31
CA LEU A 160 -13.32 2.28 -16.20
C LEU A 160 -13.78 2.69 -14.81
N VAL A 161 -13.05 3.61 -14.20
CA VAL A 161 -13.49 4.35 -13.03
C VAL A 161 -13.47 5.82 -13.39
N THR A 162 -14.58 6.52 -13.19
CA THR A 162 -14.71 7.96 -13.45
C THR A 162 -15.31 8.66 -12.24
N SER A 163 -14.86 9.87 -11.97
CA SER A 163 -15.44 10.76 -10.98
C SER A 163 -16.10 11.94 -11.66
N VAL A 164 -17.31 12.28 -11.23
CA VAL A 164 -18.10 13.40 -11.75
C VAL A 164 -18.50 14.29 -10.59
N SER A 165 -18.21 15.58 -10.68
CA SER A 165 -18.55 16.55 -9.65
C SER A 165 -19.22 17.78 -10.22
N GLY A 166 -20.22 18.32 -9.50
CA GLY A 166 -20.89 19.57 -9.89
C GLY A 166 -20.14 20.78 -9.36
N ASN A 167 -19.92 21.79 -10.22
CA ASN A 167 -19.52 23.13 -9.79
C ASN A 167 -20.75 23.96 -9.35
N ALA A 168 -21.95 23.41 -9.60
CA ALA A 168 -23.26 23.88 -9.14
C ALA A 168 -24.18 22.68 -8.99
N ASP A 169 -25.32 22.83 -8.30
CA ASP A 169 -26.35 21.80 -8.27
C ASP A 169 -26.93 21.62 -9.67
N VAL A 170 -26.84 20.39 -10.18
CA VAL A 170 -27.30 20.07 -11.54
C VAL A 170 -27.75 18.64 -11.68
N THR A 171 -28.81 18.41 -12.45
CA THR A 171 -29.27 17.06 -12.86
C THR A 171 -29.07 16.91 -14.36
N GLY A 172 -28.62 15.74 -14.78
CA GLY A 172 -28.39 15.40 -16.19
C GLY A 172 -28.00 13.94 -16.36
N GLU A 173 -27.60 13.60 -17.56
CA GLU A 173 -27.20 12.28 -17.97
C GLU A 173 -25.68 12.18 -18.13
N LEU A 174 -25.06 11.21 -17.45
CA LEU A 174 -23.68 10.80 -17.70
C LEU A 174 -23.66 9.78 -18.83
N HIS A 175 -22.95 10.08 -19.90
CA HIS A 175 -22.73 9.18 -21.02
C HIS A 175 -21.28 8.71 -21.03
N VAL A 176 -21.08 7.43 -21.35
CA VAL A 176 -19.77 6.79 -21.46
C VAL A 176 -19.73 6.02 -22.78
N TRP A 177 -19.04 6.56 -23.76
CA TRP A 177 -18.97 6.02 -25.11
C TRP A 177 -17.60 5.44 -25.43
N LEU A 178 -17.58 4.29 -26.09
CA LEU A 178 -16.37 3.73 -26.69
C LEU A 178 -16.23 4.24 -28.12
N THR A 179 -15.05 4.77 -28.42
CA THR A 179 -14.66 5.20 -29.77
C THR A 179 -13.41 4.47 -30.24
N GLU A 180 -13.19 4.43 -31.56
CA GLU A 180 -11.98 3.87 -32.17
C GLU A 180 -11.49 4.76 -33.31
N SER A 181 -10.19 5.03 -33.34
CA SER A 181 -9.52 5.78 -34.41
C SER A 181 -8.65 4.83 -35.26
N ASN A 182 -8.08 5.35 -36.38
CA ASN A 182 -7.29 4.57 -37.32
C ASN A 182 -8.03 3.34 -37.89
N VAL A 183 -9.33 3.46 -38.07
CA VAL A 183 -10.15 2.37 -38.63
C VAL A 183 -10.10 2.44 -40.13
N THR A 184 -9.55 1.42 -40.77
CA THR A 184 -9.48 1.34 -42.24
C THR A 184 -10.74 0.71 -42.80
N ALA A 185 -11.50 1.50 -43.59
CA ALA A 185 -12.72 1.05 -44.23
C ALA A 185 -13.00 1.89 -45.51
N PRO A 186 -13.83 1.39 -46.46
CA PRO A 186 -14.13 2.12 -47.68
C PRO A 186 -14.86 3.45 -47.41
N GLN A 187 -14.52 4.48 -48.20
CA GLN A 187 -15.15 5.80 -48.17
C GLN A 187 -15.28 6.35 -49.59
N ILE A 188 -16.44 6.94 -49.94
CA ILE A 188 -16.62 7.69 -51.18
C ILE A 188 -16.14 9.11 -50.97
N LEU A 189 -15.20 9.56 -51.80
CA LEU A 189 -14.67 10.95 -51.76
C LEU A 189 -15.57 11.94 -52.51
N PRO A 190 -15.38 13.26 -52.33
CA PRO A 190 -16.08 14.29 -53.11
C PRO A 190 -15.91 14.18 -54.63
N SER A 191 -14.85 13.56 -55.10
CA SER A 191 -14.62 13.21 -56.50
C SER A 191 -15.53 12.08 -57.03
N GLY A 192 -16.30 11.43 -56.19
CA GLY A 192 -17.07 10.21 -56.48
C GLY A 192 -16.24 8.91 -56.51
N VAL A 193 -14.95 8.99 -56.24
CA VAL A 193 -14.08 7.84 -56.19
C VAL A 193 -14.20 7.15 -54.82
N THR A 194 -14.31 5.83 -54.78
CA THR A 194 -14.27 5.06 -53.58
C THR A 194 -12.81 4.73 -53.25
N VAL A 195 -12.36 5.16 -52.06
CA VAL A 195 -11.06 4.77 -51.46
C VAL A 195 -11.31 3.60 -50.54
N PRO A 196 -10.78 2.38 -50.83
CA PRO A 196 -11.10 1.18 -50.09
C PRO A 196 -10.45 1.13 -48.70
N ASP A 197 -9.34 1.83 -48.52
CA ASP A 197 -8.47 1.89 -47.37
C ASP A 197 -8.44 3.28 -46.72
N TYR A 198 -9.57 4.00 -46.76
CA TYR A 198 -9.71 5.30 -46.07
C TYR A 198 -9.62 5.12 -44.56
N VAL A 199 -8.92 6.03 -43.89
CA VAL A 199 -8.73 5.99 -42.43
C VAL A 199 -9.80 6.85 -41.74
N HIS A 200 -10.66 6.19 -41.00
CA HIS A 200 -11.71 6.84 -40.18
C HIS A 200 -11.22 7.01 -38.74
N ASN A 201 -11.49 8.16 -38.15
CA ASN A 201 -11.14 8.47 -36.76
C ASN A 201 -12.39 8.75 -35.93
N HIS A 202 -12.24 8.60 -34.61
CA HIS A 202 -13.29 8.87 -33.61
C HIS A 202 -14.59 8.07 -33.86
N VAL A 203 -14.50 6.90 -34.50
CA VAL A 203 -15.66 6.08 -34.86
C VAL A 203 -16.36 5.61 -33.59
N TYR A 204 -17.65 5.94 -33.46
CA TYR A 204 -18.49 5.46 -32.37
C TYR A 204 -18.65 3.93 -32.43
N ARG A 205 -18.41 3.26 -31.31
CA ARG A 205 -18.49 1.80 -31.21
C ARG A 205 -19.60 1.32 -30.28
N ALA A 206 -19.76 1.92 -29.11
CA ALA A 206 -20.78 1.51 -28.14
C ALA A 206 -21.05 2.58 -27.07
N ALA A 207 -22.25 2.53 -26.48
CA ALA A 207 -22.57 3.20 -25.22
C ALA A 207 -22.36 2.24 -24.06
N ILE A 208 -21.26 2.40 -23.31
CA ILE A 208 -20.85 1.47 -22.24
C ILE A 208 -21.90 1.41 -21.12
N ASN A 209 -22.52 2.54 -20.79
CA ASN A 209 -23.54 2.65 -19.75
C ASN A 209 -24.98 2.79 -20.31
N GLY A 210 -25.18 2.35 -21.55
CA GLY A 210 -26.46 2.42 -22.25
C GLY A 210 -26.67 3.70 -23.04
N ILE A 211 -27.56 3.60 -24.05
CA ILE A 211 -27.77 4.63 -25.06
C ILE A 211 -28.32 5.95 -24.49
N ASP A 212 -29.05 5.87 -23.38
CA ASP A 212 -29.66 7.06 -22.72
C ASP A 212 -28.73 7.65 -21.65
N GLY A 213 -27.60 6.98 -21.35
CA GLY A 213 -26.74 7.35 -20.25
C GLY A 213 -27.33 7.04 -18.87
N GLU A 214 -26.66 7.51 -17.82
CA GLU A 214 -27.08 7.35 -16.43
C GLU A 214 -27.49 8.70 -15.84
N VAL A 215 -28.73 8.81 -15.35
CA VAL A 215 -29.21 10.05 -14.72
C VAL A 215 -28.54 10.26 -13.38
N LEU A 216 -27.87 11.41 -13.19
CA LEU A 216 -27.24 11.81 -11.95
C LEU A 216 -27.73 13.19 -11.52
N THR A 217 -27.90 13.35 -10.20
CA THR A 217 -28.04 14.66 -9.57
C THR A 217 -26.75 14.96 -8.82
N LEU A 218 -26.03 15.98 -9.25
CA LEU A 218 -24.77 16.43 -8.68
C LEU A 218 -25.03 17.63 -7.77
N GLU A 219 -24.55 17.55 -6.54
CA GLU A 219 -24.55 18.68 -5.61
C GLU A 219 -23.24 19.45 -5.75
N SER A 220 -23.30 20.78 -5.61
CA SER A 220 -22.13 21.65 -5.71
C SER A 220 -21.01 21.21 -4.74
N GLY A 221 -19.81 21.05 -5.28
CA GLY A 221 -18.62 20.65 -4.52
C GLY A 221 -18.57 19.17 -4.10
N LYS A 222 -19.57 18.35 -4.47
CA LYS A 222 -19.55 16.90 -4.20
C LYS A 222 -19.22 16.10 -5.45
N SER A 223 -18.43 15.06 -5.27
CA SER A 223 -18.05 14.11 -6.34
C SER A 223 -18.79 12.80 -6.19
N GLN A 224 -19.22 12.23 -7.32
CA GLN A 224 -19.76 10.87 -7.41
C GLN A 224 -18.82 10.01 -8.25
N LYS A 225 -18.44 8.87 -7.72
CA LYS A 225 -17.60 7.89 -8.40
C LYS A 225 -18.47 6.84 -9.08
N LYS A 226 -18.15 6.51 -10.34
CA LYS A 226 -18.83 5.51 -11.15
C LYS A 226 -17.84 4.51 -11.70
N GLU A 227 -18.25 3.24 -11.74
CA GLU A 227 -17.42 2.14 -12.21
C GLU A 227 -18.15 1.36 -13.30
N TYR A 228 -17.46 1.11 -14.41
CA TYR A 228 -18.01 0.41 -15.55
C TYR A 228 -17.08 -0.69 -15.99
N THR A 229 -17.66 -1.82 -16.41
CA THR A 229 -16.93 -2.92 -17.03
C THR A 229 -17.55 -3.23 -18.37
N TYR A 230 -16.75 -3.22 -19.44
CA TYR A 230 -17.23 -3.44 -20.79
C TYR A 230 -16.33 -4.44 -21.53
N LYS A 231 -16.93 -5.53 -22.02
CA LYS A 231 -16.25 -6.47 -22.89
C LYS A 231 -16.45 -6.07 -24.34
N PHE A 232 -15.39 -5.94 -25.11
CA PHE A 232 -15.46 -5.53 -26.52
C PHE A 232 -16.34 -6.50 -27.30
N ALA A 233 -17.37 -5.96 -27.94
CA ALA A 233 -18.38 -6.75 -28.65
C ALA A 233 -17.86 -7.39 -29.94
N ARG A 234 -16.82 -6.82 -30.56
CA ARG A 234 -16.23 -7.31 -31.79
C ARG A 234 -14.75 -7.62 -31.61
N ASN A 235 -14.30 -8.76 -32.18
CA ASN A 235 -12.90 -9.19 -32.09
C ASN A 235 -11.96 -8.35 -32.96
N TYR A 236 -12.45 -7.65 -33.97
CA TYR A 236 -11.69 -6.76 -34.86
C TYR A 236 -11.59 -5.31 -34.37
N TRP A 237 -12.32 -4.91 -33.33
CA TRP A 237 -12.08 -3.60 -32.70
C TRP A 237 -10.70 -3.57 -32.05
N ASN A 238 -9.92 -2.56 -32.39
CA ASN A 238 -8.56 -2.44 -31.93
C ASN A 238 -8.48 -1.56 -30.68
N ALA A 239 -8.25 -2.18 -29.53
CA ALA A 239 -8.16 -1.48 -28.26
C ALA A 239 -6.99 -0.48 -28.21
N GLN A 240 -5.90 -0.69 -28.96
CA GLN A 240 -4.79 0.26 -29.02
C GLN A 240 -5.16 1.62 -29.64
N HIS A 241 -6.22 1.64 -30.41
CA HIS A 241 -6.75 2.82 -31.05
C HIS A 241 -8.10 3.30 -30.43
N ALA A 242 -8.51 2.65 -29.34
CA ALA A 242 -9.76 2.96 -28.68
C ALA A 242 -9.58 4.00 -27.56
N ALA A 243 -10.64 4.78 -27.36
CA ALA A 243 -10.75 5.73 -26.26
C ALA A 243 -12.17 5.68 -25.67
N VAL A 244 -12.30 6.17 -24.43
CA VAL A 244 -13.59 6.37 -23.78
C VAL A 244 -13.90 7.85 -23.76
N VAL A 245 -14.97 8.26 -24.42
CA VAL A 245 -15.51 9.62 -24.36
C VAL A 245 -16.57 9.66 -23.27
N ILE A 246 -16.31 10.46 -22.23
CA ILE A 246 -17.19 10.60 -21.07
C ILE A 246 -17.73 12.03 -21.04
N PHE A 247 -19.05 12.19 -21.03
CA PHE A 247 -19.65 13.52 -21.00
C PHE A 247 -20.92 13.57 -20.16
N PHE A 248 -21.21 14.75 -19.65
CA PHE A 248 -22.40 15.00 -18.85
C PHE A 248 -23.27 16.09 -19.55
N SER A 249 -24.55 15.77 -19.76
CA SER A 249 -25.46 16.63 -20.51
C SER A 249 -26.85 16.68 -19.87
N ASN A 250 -27.61 17.71 -20.23
CA ASN A 250 -29.07 17.77 -20.07
C ASN A 250 -29.71 18.54 -21.23
N SER A 251 -31.03 18.53 -21.26
CA SER A 251 -31.81 19.23 -22.35
C SER A 251 -31.69 20.74 -22.30
N ALA A 252 -31.38 21.35 -21.18
CA ALA A 252 -31.33 22.80 -20.99
C ALA A 252 -29.96 23.40 -21.38
N ASP A 253 -28.88 22.73 -20.95
CA ASP A 253 -27.50 23.24 -21.06
C ASP A 253 -26.72 22.59 -22.21
N GLY A 254 -27.23 21.47 -22.74
CA GLY A 254 -26.49 20.60 -23.64
C GLY A 254 -25.37 19.84 -22.88
N VAL A 255 -24.25 19.61 -23.56
CA VAL A 255 -23.06 19.01 -22.92
C VAL A 255 -22.35 20.06 -22.07
N MET A 256 -22.25 19.79 -20.78
CA MET A 256 -21.64 20.71 -19.81
C MET A 256 -20.15 20.48 -19.65
N GLN A 257 -19.69 19.25 -19.86
CA GLN A 257 -18.28 18.86 -19.91
C GLN A 257 -18.14 17.55 -20.64
N VAL A 258 -17.00 17.35 -21.29
CA VAL A 258 -16.60 16.12 -21.95
C VAL A 258 -15.10 15.88 -21.73
N ILE A 259 -14.70 14.63 -21.63
CA ILE A 259 -13.30 14.20 -21.67
C ILE A 259 -13.13 13.04 -22.64
N ASP A 260 -11.92 12.92 -23.20
CA ASP A 260 -11.47 11.78 -24.00
C ASP A 260 -10.34 11.06 -23.24
N ALA A 261 -10.52 9.78 -22.98
CA ALA A 261 -9.59 8.95 -22.22
C ALA A 261 -9.16 7.74 -23.06
N PRO A 262 -7.97 7.75 -23.67
CA PRO A 262 -7.46 6.65 -24.46
C PRO A 262 -7.16 5.41 -23.59
N LEU A 263 -7.38 4.22 -24.15
CA LEU A 263 -7.06 2.96 -23.46
C LEU A 263 -5.54 2.68 -23.48
N PHE A 264 -4.83 3.21 -24.49
CA PHE A 264 -3.40 3.01 -24.68
C PHE A 264 -2.70 4.36 -24.90
N LYS A 265 -1.50 4.49 -24.35
CA LYS A 265 -0.60 5.61 -24.59
C LYS A 265 0.79 5.06 -24.99
N ASN A 266 1.31 5.50 -26.14
CA ASN A 266 2.58 5.01 -26.68
C ASN A 266 2.64 3.47 -26.81
N GLY A 267 1.53 2.84 -27.24
CA GLY A 267 1.42 1.39 -27.42
C GLY A 267 1.37 0.57 -26.12
N GLN A 268 1.22 1.24 -24.97
CA GLN A 268 1.02 0.58 -23.67
C GLN A 268 -0.35 0.95 -23.10
N PRO A 269 -1.06 0.01 -22.43
CA PRO A 269 -2.27 0.33 -21.69
C PRO A 269 -2.03 1.49 -20.72
N VAL A 270 -2.97 2.44 -20.64
CA VAL A 270 -2.88 3.61 -19.72
C VAL A 270 -2.84 3.12 -18.28
N ASP A 271 -3.73 2.17 -17.96
CA ASP A 271 -3.73 1.49 -16.66
C ASP A 271 -3.70 -0.02 -16.88
N LYS A 272 -2.90 -0.71 -16.07
CA LYS A 272 -2.76 -2.16 -16.11
C LYS A 272 -3.02 -2.73 -14.73
N ASP A 273 -4.06 -3.54 -14.61
CA ASP A 273 -4.45 -4.14 -13.34
C ASP A 273 -3.37 -5.09 -12.81
N LEU A 274 -3.11 -5.00 -11.53
CA LEU A 274 -2.32 -5.99 -10.80
C LEU A 274 -3.12 -7.30 -10.69
N LYS A 275 -2.51 -8.42 -11.11
CA LYS A 275 -3.14 -9.76 -11.06
C LYS A 275 -2.68 -10.58 -9.86
N SER A 276 -1.42 -10.45 -9.48
CA SER A 276 -0.86 -11.15 -8.32
C SER A 276 0.40 -10.48 -7.77
N ILE A 277 0.69 -10.79 -6.50
CA ILE A 277 1.95 -10.47 -5.82
C ILE A 277 2.61 -11.79 -5.42
N ALA A 278 3.91 -11.88 -5.56
CA ALA A 278 4.75 -12.87 -4.90
C ALA A 278 5.82 -12.15 -4.08
N LEU A 279 6.35 -12.80 -3.05
CA LEU A 279 7.52 -12.30 -2.33
C LEU A 279 8.78 -12.99 -2.86
N ASP A 280 9.90 -12.27 -2.84
CA ASP A 280 11.23 -12.80 -3.19
C ASP A 280 11.66 -13.95 -2.29
N LYS A 281 11.11 -14.02 -1.05
CA LYS A 281 11.31 -15.08 -0.08
C LYS A 281 9.99 -15.56 0.50
N GLN A 282 9.81 -16.89 0.55
CA GLN A 282 8.64 -17.52 1.18
C GLN A 282 8.87 -17.83 2.66
N SER A 283 10.14 -17.88 3.08
CA SER A 283 10.55 -18.05 4.47
C SER A 283 11.78 -17.20 4.77
N LEU A 284 11.91 -16.75 6.01
CA LEU A 284 12.98 -15.90 6.50
C LEU A 284 13.38 -16.34 7.90
N SER A 285 14.68 -16.50 8.16
CA SER A 285 15.22 -16.74 9.49
C SER A 285 16.05 -15.54 9.91
N LEU A 286 15.75 -15.00 11.09
CA LEU A 286 16.44 -13.86 11.69
C LEU A 286 16.88 -14.21 13.10
N PHE A 287 17.91 -13.54 13.59
CA PHE A 287 18.17 -13.48 15.02
C PHE A 287 17.42 -12.28 15.65
N GLU A 288 17.21 -12.33 16.97
CA GLU A 288 16.70 -11.17 17.71
C GLU A 288 17.56 -9.94 17.43
N GLY A 289 16.91 -8.81 17.06
CA GLY A 289 17.55 -7.58 16.62
C GLY A 289 18.04 -7.57 15.16
N GLY A 290 18.00 -8.71 14.45
CA GLY A 290 18.35 -8.80 13.03
C GLY A 290 17.22 -8.25 12.14
N SER A 291 17.59 -7.72 10.98
CA SER A 291 16.63 -7.19 10.00
C SER A 291 16.97 -7.63 8.59
N GLU A 292 15.95 -7.87 7.78
CA GLU A 292 16.06 -8.18 6.35
C GLU A 292 14.88 -7.62 5.58
N THR A 293 15.10 -7.24 4.32
CA THR A 293 14.06 -6.67 3.47
C THR A 293 13.41 -7.76 2.62
N LEU A 294 12.08 -7.79 2.60
CA LEU A 294 11.26 -8.54 1.66
C LEU A 294 10.87 -7.64 0.48
N SER A 295 10.95 -8.18 -0.72
CA SER A 295 10.59 -7.48 -1.96
C SER A 295 9.38 -8.13 -2.62
N CYS A 296 8.45 -7.30 -3.12
CA CYS A 296 7.30 -7.76 -3.89
C CYS A 296 7.66 -7.95 -5.37
N ILE A 297 7.25 -9.08 -5.92
CA ILE A 297 7.28 -9.40 -7.35
C ILE A 297 5.85 -9.27 -7.86
N PHE A 298 5.60 -8.32 -8.75
CA PHE A 298 4.29 -8.00 -9.28
C PHE A 298 4.03 -8.67 -10.62
N THR A 299 2.82 -9.16 -10.82
CA THR A 299 2.37 -9.71 -12.11
C THR A 299 1.07 -9.01 -12.54
N PRO A 300 1.05 -8.34 -13.71
CA PRO A 300 2.21 -8.09 -14.57
C PRO A 300 3.22 -7.13 -13.93
N SER A 301 4.49 -7.21 -14.34
CA SER A 301 5.57 -6.41 -13.75
C SER A 301 5.43 -4.90 -14.01
N ASP A 302 4.64 -4.52 -14.99
CA ASP A 302 4.30 -3.16 -15.41
C ASP A 302 2.88 -2.74 -14.95
N ALA A 303 2.30 -3.42 -13.96
CA ALA A 303 1.04 -2.99 -13.34
C ALA A 303 1.13 -1.53 -12.89
N THR A 304 0.07 -0.74 -13.13
CA THR A 304 0.04 0.71 -12.88
C THR A 304 0.11 1.02 -11.40
N ASN A 305 -0.65 0.28 -10.57
CA ASN A 305 -0.64 0.44 -9.12
C ASN A 305 0.00 -0.79 -8.45
N LYS A 306 1.18 -0.57 -7.86
CA LYS A 306 1.99 -1.56 -7.13
C LYS A 306 2.09 -1.27 -5.64
N GLN A 307 1.25 -0.38 -5.13
CA GLN A 307 1.26 -0.04 -3.71
C GLN A 307 0.76 -1.21 -2.87
N VAL A 308 1.51 -1.52 -1.82
CA VAL A 308 1.19 -2.57 -0.87
C VAL A 308 1.20 -2.05 0.57
N SER A 309 0.41 -2.67 1.42
CA SER A 309 0.53 -2.56 2.88
C SER A 309 1.14 -3.85 3.43
N TRP A 310 1.94 -3.69 4.49
CA TRP A 310 2.59 -4.80 5.17
C TRP A 310 1.99 -5.01 6.55
N THR A 311 1.80 -6.26 6.94
CA THR A 311 1.32 -6.64 8.28
C THR A 311 2.11 -7.83 8.82
N SER A 312 2.22 -7.90 10.16
CA SER A 312 2.75 -9.06 10.88
C SER A 312 1.65 -9.72 11.68
N SER A 313 1.62 -11.05 11.70
CA SER A 313 0.68 -11.82 12.52
C SER A 313 0.98 -11.71 14.02
N ASP A 314 2.24 -11.42 14.38
CA ASP A 314 2.69 -11.22 15.76
C ASP A 314 3.85 -10.22 15.81
N THR A 315 3.55 -8.99 16.19
CA THR A 315 4.53 -7.90 16.30
C THR A 315 5.46 -8.05 17.51
N THR A 316 5.17 -8.94 18.45
CA THR A 316 6.07 -9.26 19.58
C THR A 316 7.19 -10.20 19.15
N VAL A 317 7.01 -10.93 18.05
CA VAL A 317 8.00 -11.84 17.46
C VAL A 317 8.77 -11.15 16.34
N ALA A 318 8.05 -10.55 15.37
CA ALA A 318 8.66 -9.83 14.26
C ALA A 318 7.80 -8.64 13.84
N THR A 319 8.44 -7.52 13.51
CA THR A 319 7.78 -6.33 12.94
C THR A 319 8.14 -6.18 11.46
N VAL A 320 7.33 -5.40 10.73
CA VAL A 320 7.63 -5.05 9.33
C VAL A 320 7.34 -3.57 9.10
N SER A 321 8.23 -2.88 8.38
CA SER A 321 8.04 -1.47 7.99
C SER A 321 7.20 -1.35 6.71
N ALA A 322 6.81 -0.11 6.37
CA ALA A 322 6.09 0.19 5.12
C ALA A 322 6.92 -0.15 3.86
N GLU A 323 8.24 -0.19 3.98
CA GLU A 323 9.19 -0.53 2.90
C GLU A 323 9.48 -2.04 2.83
N GLY A 324 8.85 -2.85 3.67
CA GLY A 324 9.06 -4.31 3.70
C GLY A 324 10.27 -4.76 4.52
N VAL A 325 10.85 -3.90 5.37
CA VAL A 325 11.95 -4.30 6.27
C VAL A 325 11.38 -5.07 7.45
N VAL A 326 11.71 -6.35 7.54
CA VAL A 326 11.33 -7.24 8.62
C VAL A 326 12.41 -7.21 9.70
N THR A 327 12.02 -6.99 10.96
CA THR A 327 12.93 -7.00 12.11
C THR A 327 12.49 -8.06 13.13
N GLY A 328 13.40 -8.93 13.51
CA GLY A 328 13.21 -9.93 14.58
C GLY A 328 13.22 -9.24 15.95
N VAL A 329 12.14 -9.39 16.71
CA VAL A 329 11.99 -8.77 18.04
C VAL A 329 12.29 -9.77 19.15
N LYS A 330 11.68 -10.96 19.08
CA LYS A 330 11.82 -12.01 20.07
C LYS A 330 11.74 -13.37 19.40
N ALA A 331 12.46 -14.35 19.93
CA ALA A 331 12.44 -15.73 19.44
C ALA A 331 11.00 -16.28 19.35
N GLY A 332 10.65 -16.83 18.19
CA GLY A 332 9.31 -17.31 17.88
C GLY A 332 9.06 -17.39 16.38
N GLN A 333 7.78 -17.52 16.02
CA GLN A 333 7.34 -17.56 14.63
C GLN A 333 6.27 -16.51 14.37
N ALA A 334 6.37 -15.84 13.23
CA ALA A 334 5.38 -14.89 12.75
C ALA A 334 5.21 -15.04 11.22
N THR A 335 4.09 -14.54 10.69
CA THR A 335 3.86 -14.46 9.25
C THR A 335 3.79 -12.99 8.85
N ILE A 336 4.59 -12.59 7.88
CA ILE A 336 4.53 -11.27 7.26
C ILE A 336 3.69 -11.37 6.00
N VAL A 337 2.74 -10.46 5.83
CA VAL A 337 1.82 -10.42 4.69
C VAL A 337 1.93 -9.07 3.98
N ALA A 338 2.12 -9.12 2.66
CA ALA A 338 1.97 -7.98 1.76
C ALA A 338 0.58 -8.02 1.12
N THR A 339 -0.18 -6.94 1.21
CA THR A 339 -1.54 -6.80 0.65
C THR A 339 -1.57 -5.64 -0.33
N ALA A 340 -2.07 -5.85 -1.55
CA ALA A 340 -2.22 -4.78 -2.53
C ALA A 340 -3.29 -3.76 -2.08
N LEU A 341 -2.97 -2.47 -2.14
CA LEU A 341 -3.92 -1.41 -1.78
C LEU A 341 -5.06 -1.26 -2.80
N ALA A 342 -4.79 -1.56 -4.08
CA ALA A 342 -5.79 -1.49 -5.15
C ALA A 342 -6.82 -2.62 -5.10
N ASP A 343 -6.41 -3.80 -4.63
CA ASP A 343 -7.28 -4.98 -4.48
C ASP A 343 -6.79 -5.81 -3.29
N PRO A 344 -7.43 -5.69 -2.11
CA PRO A 344 -7.03 -6.42 -0.91
C PRO A 344 -7.14 -7.96 -1.00
N SER A 345 -7.77 -8.50 -2.04
CA SER A 345 -7.78 -9.95 -2.29
C SER A 345 -6.44 -10.47 -2.81
N ILE A 346 -5.59 -9.58 -3.34
CA ILE A 346 -4.25 -9.90 -3.85
C ILE A 346 -3.25 -9.76 -2.71
N GLN A 347 -2.73 -10.90 -2.23
CA GLN A 347 -1.83 -10.98 -1.09
C GLN A 347 -0.69 -11.96 -1.34
N ALA A 348 0.43 -11.76 -0.63
CA ALA A 348 1.53 -12.71 -0.55
C ALA A 348 2.08 -12.76 0.87
N SER A 349 2.59 -13.91 1.32
CA SER A 349 3.07 -14.11 2.68
C SER A 349 4.46 -14.73 2.74
N CYS A 350 5.18 -14.41 3.83
CA CYS A 350 6.47 -15.00 4.19
C CYS A 350 6.42 -15.49 5.63
N ALA A 351 6.82 -16.75 5.85
CA ALA A 351 6.99 -17.31 7.20
C ALA A 351 8.31 -16.80 7.79
N VAL A 352 8.25 -16.21 8.98
CA VAL A 352 9.43 -15.67 9.66
C VAL A 352 9.69 -16.48 10.94
N THR A 353 10.91 -16.98 11.08
CA THR A 353 11.41 -17.59 12.30
C THR A 353 12.45 -16.66 12.90
N VAL A 354 12.25 -16.25 14.14
CA VAL A 354 13.23 -15.47 14.90
C VAL A 354 13.89 -16.39 15.91
N GLU A 355 15.20 -16.45 15.88
CA GLU A 355 16.03 -17.24 16.78
C GLU A 355 16.74 -16.33 17.78
N LYS A 356 16.99 -16.82 18.99
CA LYS A 356 17.85 -16.11 19.93
C LYS A 356 19.26 -16.03 19.35
N LYS A 357 19.83 -14.83 19.39
CA LYS A 357 21.24 -14.64 19.01
C LYS A 357 22.11 -15.29 20.08
N GLU A 358 22.92 -16.26 19.69
CA GLU A 358 23.96 -16.76 20.61
C GLU A 358 24.97 -15.64 20.87
N SER A 359 25.27 -15.39 22.16
CA SER A 359 26.33 -14.46 22.54
C SER A 359 27.69 -15.05 22.18
N ASP A 360 28.56 -14.25 21.61
CA ASP A 360 29.97 -14.59 21.37
C ASP A 360 30.80 -14.53 22.65
N ASN A 361 30.16 -14.31 23.82
CA ASN A 361 30.83 -14.23 25.09
C ASN A 361 31.44 -15.60 25.47
N PRO A 362 32.75 -15.68 25.72
CA PRO A 362 33.43 -16.91 26.05
C PRO A 362 32.99 -17.50 27.39
N VAL A 363 32.39 -16.71 28.27
CA VAL A 363 31.79 -17.21 29.50
C VAL A 363 30.29 -17.35 29.33
N GLN A 364 29.78 -18.56 29.45
CA GLN A 364 28.38 -18.92 29.32
C GLN A 364 27.79 -19.33 30.66
N VAL A 365 26.53 -18.95 30.90
CA VAL A 365 25.77 -19.51 32.01
C VAL A 365 25.04 -20.75 31.50
N ILE A 366 25.28 -21.91 32.14
CA ILE A 366 24.71 -23.20 31.76
C ILE A 366 23.85 -23.70 32.92
N PHE A 367 22.65 -24.14 32.66
CA PHE A 367 21.72 -24.77 33.58
C PHE A 367 21.18 -26.07 32.95
N ASN A 368 21.31 -27.19 33.66
CA ASN A 368 20.92 -28.52 33.17
C ASN A 368 21.42 -28.81 31.74
N GLY A 369 22.67 -28.44 31.45
CA GLY A 369 23.31 -28.67 30.16
C GLY A 369 22.86 -27.72 29.03
N LYS A 370 21.96 -26.78 29.32
CA LYS A 370 21.48 -25.76 28.36
C LYS A 370 22.02 -24.40 28.73
N ARG A 371 22.28 -23.57 27.70
CA ARG A 371 22.66 -22.18 27.89
C ARG A 371 21.48 -21.38 28.42
N VAL A 372 21.77 -20.50 29.37
CA VAL A 372 20.81 -19.54 29.95
C VAL A 372 20.89 -18.22 29.18
N TYR A 373 19.75 -17.69 28.86
CA TYR A 373 19.60 -16.42 28.13
C TYR A 373 18.92 -15.36 29.01
N ASP A 374 19.00 -14.12 28.58
CA ASP A 374 18.33 -13.01 29.24
C ASP A 374 16.81 -13.24 29.33
N GLY A 375 16.27 -13.02 30.53
CA GLY A 375 14.85 -13.24 30.81
C GLY A 375 14.45 -14.68 31.10
N ASP A 376 15.37 -15.67 31.06
CA ASP A 376 15.04 -17.07 31.36
C ASP A 376 14.61 -17.25 32.81
N VAL A 377 13.64 -18.14 33.03
CA VAL A 377 13.21 -18.61 34.34
C VAL A 377 13.62 -20.07 34.47
N LEU A 378 14.51 -20.36 35.44
CA LEU A 378 15.06 -21.66 35.67
C LEU A 378 14.35 -22.29 36.88
N GLU A 379 13.56 -23.33 36.65
CA GLU A 379 12.84 -24.01 37.72
C GLU A 379 13.74 -25.05 38.40
N ILE A 380 13.83 -24.94 39.72
CA ILE A 380 14.64 -25.81 40.58
C ILE A 380 13.69 -26.48 41.58
N PRO A 381 13.62 -27.82 41.61
CA PRO A 381 12.84 -28.54 42.61
C PRO A 381 13.43 -28.30 44.01
N MET A 382 12.54 -28.12 44.99
CA MET A 382 12.88 -27.87 46.37
C MET A 382 12.28 -28.97 47.24
N HIS A 383 13.11 -29.62 48.01
CA HIS A 383 12.71 -30.66 48.95
C HIS A 383 12.92 -30.20 50.40
N VAL A 384 12.10 -30.65 51.31
CA VAL A 384 12.24 -30.36 52.74
C VAL A 384 12.90 -31.57 53.44
N ILE A 385 14.00 -31.30 54.12
CA ILE A 385 14.65 -32.32 54.94
C ILE A 385 14.36 -32.01 56.42
N ASP A 386 13.75 -32.95 57.13
CA ASP A 386 13.51 -32.86 58.56
C ASP A 386 14.62 -33.54 59.32
N TYR A 387 15.50 -32.77 59.97
CA TYR A 387 16.55 -33.28 60.81
C TYR A 387 16.09 -33.61 62.21
N GLY A 388 14.80 -33.50 62.52
CA GLY A 388 14.28 -33.72 63.85
C GLY A 388 14.46 -32.51 64.77
N GLY A 389 13.64 -32.46 65.87
CA GLY A 389 13.72 -31.37 66.83
C GLY A 389 13.17 -30.02 66.39
N GLY A 390 12.43 -29.98 65.29
CA GLY A 390 11.82 -28.75 64.74
C GLY A 390 12.75 -27.95 63.79
N PHE A 391 13.86 -28.51 63.38
CA PHE A 391 14.74 -27.93 62.36
C PHE A 391 14.46 -28.57 61.01
N LEU A 392 13.98 -27.78 60.10
CA LEU A 392 13.77 -28.17 58.72
C LEU A 392 14.79 -27.42 57.86
N ASP A 393 15.37 -28.10 56.93
CA ASP A 393 16.23 -27.54 55.91
C ASP A 393 15.56 -27.71 54.53
N LEU A 394 15.82 -26.79 53.63
CA LEU A 394 15.36 -26.88 52.26
C LEU A 394 16.53 -27.29 51.39
N GLU A 395 16.49 -28.47 50.88
CA GLU A 395 17.47 -28.94 49.92
C GLU A 395 17.02 -28.57 48.50
N PHE A 396 17.93 -27.95 47.74
CA PHE A 396 17.68 -27.44 46.41
C PHE A 396 18.31 -28.35 45.37
N GLY A 397 17.49 -28.85 44.47
CA GLY A 397 17.95 -29.76 43.44
C GLY A 397 18.14 -31.20 43.93
N ASP A 398 18.63 -32.02 43.04
CA ASP A 398 19.07 -33.36 43.36
C ASP A 398 20.36 -33.32 44.22
N ALA A 399 20.46 -34.13 45.22
CA ALA A 399 21.61 -34.27 46.13
C ALA A 399 22.98 -34.49 45.42
N SER A 400 22.98 -34.73 44.13
CA SER A 400 24.16 -34.83 43.26
C SER A 400 24.64 -33.47 42.68
N HIS A 401 24.04 -32.34 43.04
CA HIS A 401 24.44 -30.98 42.63
C HIS A 401 24.31 -30.68 41.12
N GLY A 402 23.41 -31.37 40.43
CA GLY A 402 23.22 -31.21 38.96
C GLY A 402 22.48 -29.97 38.51
N SER A 403 21.66 -29.34 39.40
CA SER A 403 20.66 -28.33 39.03
C SER A 403 21.05 -26.86 39.31
N ASP A 404 22.31 -26.60 39.70
CA ASP A 404 22.77 -25.22 39.92
C ASP A 404 23.27 -24.57 38.62
N PRO A 405 23.01 -23.27 38.40
CA PRO A 405 23.61 -22.54 37.28
C PRO A 405 25.14 -22.54 37.37
N LYS A 406 25.79 -22.79 36.25
CA LYS A 406 27.25 -22.87 36.14
C LYS A 406 27.73 -21.78 35.16
N PHE A 407 28.77 -21.07 35.57
CA PHE A 407 29.52 -20.14 34.70
C PHE A 407 30.67 -20.93 34.08
N VAL A 408 30.60 -21.17 32.79
CA VAL A 408 31.55 -21.98 32.02
C VAL A 408 32.33 -21.09 31.08
N ASN A 409 33.65 -21.01 31.27
CA ASN A 409 34.53 -20.33 30.32
C ASN A 409 34.94 -21.35 29.24
N THR A 410 34.52 -21.09 28.01
CA THR A 410 34.83 -21.94 26.84
C THR A 410 36.17 -21.58 26.20
N ASP A 411 36.70 -20.39 26.46
CA ASP A 411 38.01 -19.96 25.99
C ASP A 411 39.12 -20.60 26.86
N LYS A 412 39.97 -21.40 26.22
CA LYS A 412 41.06 -22.10 26.86
C LYS A 412 42.41 -21.36 26.74
N GLU A 413 42.46 -20.30 25.94
CA GLU A 413 43.67 -19.57 25.58
C GLU A 413 43.91 -18.32 26.42
N ASN A 414 42.84 -17.71 26.92
CA ASN A 414 42.94 -16.50 27.75
C ASN A 414 43.44 -16.86 29.19
N ILE A 415 44.71 -16.67 29.42
CA ILE A 415 45.37 -17.00 30.68
C ILE A 415 44.89 -16.17 31.88
N PHE A 416 44.25 -15.04 31.66
CA PHE A 416 43.77 -14.16 32.74
C PHE A 416 42.33 -14.48 33.16
N GLY A 417 41.59 -15.28 32.38
CA GLY A 417 40.17 -15.54 32.60
C GLY A 417 39.30 -14.31 32.36
N TYR A 418 38.02 -14.42 32.66
CA TYR A 418 37.02 -13.39 32.43
C TYR A 418 36.31 -12.98 33.72
N PRO A 419 36.13 -11.69 33.98
CA PRO A 419 35.45 -11.21 35.17
C PRO A 419 33.94 -11.44 35.06
N VAL A 420 33.36 -11.90 36.18
CA VAL A 420 31.92 -12.07 36.35
C VAL A 420 31.49 -11.41 37.65
N SER A 421 30.41 -10.69 37.63
CA SER A 421 29.72 -10.23 38.83
C SER A 421 28.25 -10.65 38.77
N VAL A 422 27.70 -11.15 39.86
CA VAL A 422 26.31 -11.57 39.97
C VAL A 422 25.68 -10.88 41.17
N LYS A 423 24.67 -10.06 40.90
CA LYS A 423 23.81 -9.53 41.96
C LYS A 423 22.61 -10.44 42.10
N VAL A 424 22.47 -11.03 43.26
CA VAL A 424 21.39 -11.91 43.62
C VAL A 424 20.39 -11.15 44.47
N THR A 425 19.12 -11.15 44.08
CA THR A 425 18.06 -10.44 44.80
C THR A 425 16.88 -11.38 45.04
N LEU A 426 16.45 -11.52 46.28
CA LEU A 426 15.29 -12.30 46.66
C LEU A 426 14.01 -11.55 46.33
N ALA A 427 13.15 -12.12 45.53
CA ALA A 427 11.82 -11.57 45.22
C ALA A 427 10.78 -12.15 46.18
N GLY A 428 9.99 -11.26 46.81
CA GLY A 428 8.94 -11.64 47.77
C GLY A 428 9.45 -11.81 49.22
N ASP A 429 8.53 -12.04 50.15
CA ASP A 429 8.80 -11.98 51.60
C ASP A 429 8.80 -13.34 52.28
N LYS A 430 8.52 -14.42 51.53
CA LYS A 430 8.26 -15.75 52.08
C LYS A 430 9.52 -16.53 52.49
N LEU A 431 10.66 -16.30 51.84
CA LEU A 431 11.91 -16.98 52.12
C LEU A 431 13.03 -15.99 52.44
N GLN A 432 13.85 -16.32 53.39
CA GLN A 432 15.08 -15.55 53.68
C GLN A 432 16.30 -16.44 53.44
N PRO A 433 17.13 -16.13 52.45
CA PRO A 433 18.34 -16.92 52.23
C PRO A 433 19.30 -16.82 53.41
N TRP A 434 19.92 -17.92 53.78
CA TRP A 434 20.91 -17.94 54.84
C TRP A 434 22.31 -17.68 54.30
N SER A 435 22.65 -18.26 53.17
CA SER A 435 23.96 -18.07 52.57
C SER A 435 23.93 -18.29 51.05
N ILE A 436 24.88 -17.67 50.36
CA ILE A 436 25.19 -17.92 48.95
C ILE A 436 26.59 -18.49 48.91
N CYS A 437 26.75 -19.70 48.40
CA CYS A 437 28.02 -20.40 48.30
C CYS A 437 28.45 -20.56 46.84
N GLY A 438 29.68 -20.92 46.60
CA GLY A 438 30.27 -20.99 45.26
C GLY A 438 30.59 -19.60 44.73
N LEU A 439 30.33 -19.31 43.46
CA LEU A 439 30.57 -18.02 42.83
C LEU A 439 32.00 -17.46 43.07
N GLY A 440 33.00 -18.38 43.07
CA GLY A 440 34.41 -18.04 43.24
C GLY A 440 34.88 -17.84 44.67
N TYR A 441 34.02 -18.05 45.69
CA TYR A 441 34.39 -17.95 47.09
C TYR A 441 34.64 -19.36 47.67
N ASN A 442 35.68 -19.49 48.49
CA ASN A 442 35.96 -20.71 49.25
C ASN A 442 35.06 -20.87 50.48
N ALA A 443 34.22 -19.88 50.78
CA ALA A 443 33.28 -19.85 51.89
C ALA A 443 31.97 -19.18 51.42
N CYS A 444 30.88 -19.53 52.12
CA CYS A 444 29.56 -18.93 51.80
C CYS A 444 29.46 -17.50 52.34
N ILE A 445 28.78 -16.65 51.59
CA ILE A 445 28.41 -15.30 52.04
C ILE A 445 27.12 -15.38 52.83
N THR A 446 27.17 -14.99 54.10
CA THR A 446 25.98 -14.99 54.98
C THR A 446 25.04 -13.88 54.59
N MET A 447 23.76 -14.21 54.39
CA MET A 447 22.69 -13.31 53.92
C MET A 447 21.74 -12.87 55.05
N THR A 448 21.96 -13.24 56.28
CA THR A 448 21.06 -12.96 57.41
C THR A 448 20.67 -11.46 57.43
N GLY A 449 19.37 -11.18 57.30
CA GLY A 449 18.83 -9.83 57.28
C GLY A 449 19.06 -9.01 55.99
N LYS A 450 19.65 -9.58 54.96
CA LYS A 450 19.89 -8.95 53.66
C LYS A 450 19.00 -9.57 52.60
N ARG A 451 18.46 -8.72 51.69
CA ARG A 451 17.65 -9.19 50.56
C ARG A 451 18.42 -9.27 49.23
N SER A 452 19.65 -8.83 49.21
CA SER A 452 20.52 -8.92 48.03
C SER A 452 21.98 -8.99 48.40
N ALA A 453 22.77 -9.68 47.58
CA ALA A 453 24.23 -9.75 47.65
C ALA A 453 24.81 -9.56 46.24
N LEU A 454 26.01 -8.98 46.20
CA LEU A 454 26.83 -8.90 44.98
C LEU A 454 28.05 -9.83 45.19
N CYS A 455 28.21 -10.77 44.28
CA CYS A 455 29.36 -11.67 44.20
C CYS A 455 30.18 -11.30 42.96
N SER A 456 31.50 -11.24 43.12
CA SER A 456 32.40 -11.00 41.98
C SER A 456 33.53 -12.05 42.01
N PHE A 457 33.78 -12.62 40.84
CA PHE A 457 34.78 -13.67 40.66
C PHE A 457 35.36 -13.67 39.25
N ASN A 458 36.38 -14.48 39.05
CA ASN A 458 36.98 -14.65 37.73
C ASN A 458 36.87 -16.12 37.29
N VAL A 459 36.40 -16.34 36.05
CA VAL A 459 36.32 -17.69 35.49
C VAL A 459 37.54 -17.93 34.61
N GLY A 460 38.49 -18.63 35.14
CA GLY A 460 39.72 -18.95 34.44
C GLY A 460 39.54 -19.78 33.17
N PRO A 461 40.59 -19.92 32.34
CA PRO A 461 40.53 -20.60 31.05
C PRO A 461 40.02 -22.03 31.16
N GLY A 462 38.97 -22.37 30.47
CA GLY A 462 38.33 -23.67 30.46
C GLY A 462 37.78 -24.12 31.84
N LYS A 463 37.59 -23.18 32.76
CA LYS A 463 37.06 -23.46 34.11
C LYS A 463 35.56 -23.27 34.19
N THR A 464 35.00 -23.91 35.22
CA THR A 464 33.59 -23.77 35.60
C THR A 464 33.50 -23.29 37.04
N VAL A 465 32.64 -22.31 37.30
CA VAL A 465 32.28 -21.84 38.64
C VAL A 465 30.79 -22.11 38.82
N THR A 466 30.45 -22.85 39.86
CA THR A 466 29.07 -23.20 40.21
C THR A 466 28.48 -22.15 41.12
N SER A 467 27.22 -21.78 40.90
CA SER A 467 26.44 -20.92 41.78
C SER A 467 25.58 -21.80 42.69
N GLN A 468 25.78 -21.73 44.00
CA GLN A 468 24.98 -22.45 45.00
C GLN A 468 24.34 -21.45 45.95
N ILE A 469 23.04 -21.54 46.13
CA ILE A 469 22.26 -20.69 47.03
C ILE A 469 21.65 -21.62 48.08
N HIS A 470 22.02 -21.45 49.34
CA HIS A 470 21.52 -22.25 50.45
C HIS A 470 20.56 -21.44 51.29
N TYR A 471 19.51 -22.10 51.73
CA TYR A 471 18.55 -21.58 52.68
C TYR A 471 18.58 -22.51 53.92
N ALA A 472 18.66 -21.93 55.08
CA ALA A 472 18.60 -22.69 56.31
C ALA A 472 17.82 -21.93 57.39
N GLY A 473 17.19 -22.68 58.28
CA GLY A 473 16.63 -22.15 59.52
C GLY A 473 15.21 -21.63 59.44
N PHE A 474 14.28 -22.43 58.91
CA PHE A 474 12.85 -22.11 58.99
C PHE A 474 12.14 -22.93 60.06
N SER A 475 11.39 -22.27 60.94
CA SER A 475 10.33 -22.96 61.68
C SER A 475 9.10 -23.02 60.75
N ILE A 476 8.71 -24.20 60.34
CA ILE A 476 7.61 -24.37 59.38
C ILE A 476 6.36 -24.65 60.17
N GLU A 477 5.59 -23.60 60.39
CA GLU A 477 4.24 -23.73 60.93
C GLU A 477 3.17 -24.04 59.86
N GLU A 478 3.47 -23.88 58.57
CA GLU A 478 2.51 -24.11 57.50
C GLU A 478 3.10 -24.79 56.29
N LYS A 479 2.51 -25.90 55.82
CA LYS A 479 2.90 -26.76 54.70
C LYS A 479 2.64 -26.16 53.32
N ASN A 480 2.69 -24.87 53.14
CA ASN A 480 2.34 -24.25 51.86
C ASN A 480 3.46 -23.35 51.34
N TYR A 481 4.53 -24.01 50.85
CA TYR A 481 5.76 -23.33 50.46
C TYR A 481 5.66 -22.58 49.12
N GLY A 482 4.79 -22.98 48.20
CA GLY A 482 4.61 -22.33 46.89
C GLY A 482 5.91 -22.27 46.08
N THR A 483 6.14 -21.11 45.49
CA THR A 483 7.35 -20.81 44.70
C THR A 483 8.12 -19.67 45.35
N ALA A 484 9.45 -19.69 45.23
CA ALA A 484 10.34 -18.60 45.60
C ALA A 484 11.23 -18.22 44.44
N ASP A 485 11.17 -16.95 44.04
CA ASP A 485 11.94 -16.43 42.91
C ASP A 485 13.19 -15.69 43.43
N ILE A 486 14.35 -16.01 42.84
CA ILE A 486 15.59 -15.27 43.01
C ILE A 486 16.01 -14.67 41.69
N ILE A 487 16.08 -13.36 41.64
CA ILE A 487 16.51 -12.64 40.47
C ILE A 487 18.03 -12.54 40.47
N CYS A 488 18.66 -13.05 39.42
CA CYS A 488 20.09 -12.98 39.18
C CYS A 488 20.38 -11.99 38.07
N GLU A 489 21.07 -10.91 38.42
CA GLU A 489 21.58 -9.91 37.48
C GLU A 489 23.07 -10.11 37.33
N ALA A 490 23.49 -10.80 36.28
CA ALA A 490 24.90 -11.14 36.04
C ALA A 490 25.49 -10.17 35.01
N ASN A 491 26.65 -9.60 35.31
CA ASN A 491 27.52 -9.01 34.32
C ASN A 491 28.65 -10.00 34.02
N VAL A 492 28.65 -10.53 32.81
CA VAL A 492 29.56 -11.56 32.35
C VAL A 492 30.46 -10.96 31.28
N ASN A 493 31.68 -10.63 31.63
CA ASN A 493 32.65 -10.00 30.72
C ASN A 493 32.07 -8.79 29.97
N GLY A 494 31.31 -7.94 30.70
CA GLY A 494 30.71 -6.72 30.13
C GLY A 494 29.31 -6.90 29.52
N GLU A 495 28.83 -8.13 29.31
CA GLU A 495 27.44 -8.40 28.94
C GLU A 495 26.58 -8.56 30.19
N GLU A 496 25.41 -7.88 30.16
CA GLU A 496 24.40 -8.04 31.19
C GLU A 496 23.48 -9.21 30.84
N LEU A 497 23.24 -10.08 31.83
CA LEU A 497 22.36 -11.24 31.74
C LEU A 497 21.49 -11.28 32.98
N LYS A 498 20.18 -11.22 32.80
CA LYS A 498 19.20 -11.30 33.85
C LYS A 498 18.41 -12.61 33.73
N TYR A 499 18.41 -13.43 34.75
CA TYR A 499 17.61 -14.65 34.80
C TYR A 499 17.00 -14.82 36.18
N THR A 500 15.98 -15.69 36.29
CA THR A 500 15.28 -15.94 37.52
C THR A 500 15.48 -17.43 37.89
N LEU A 501 15.93 -17.70 39.09
CA LEU A 501 15.88 -19.04 39.70
C LEU A 501 14.55 -19.15 40.42
N ARG A 502 13.68 -20.03 39.96
CA ARG A 502 12.37 -20.31 40.57
C ARG A 502 12.44 -21.62 41.30
N TYR A 503 12.44 -21.56 42.59
CA TYR A 503 12.37 -22.75 43.46
C TYR A 503 10.91 -23.14 43.59
N VAL A 504 10.63 -24.42 43.26
CA VAL A 504 9.26 -24.95 43.26
C VAL A 504 9.22 -26.08 44.29
N TYR A 505 8.40 -25.91 45.33
CA TYR A 505 8.18 -26.97 46.31
C TYR A 505 7.44 -28.13 45.67
N GLN A 506 8.02 -29.33 45.80
CA GLN A 506 7.42 -30.59 45.38
C GLN A 506 7.10 -31.39 46.64
N PRO A 507 5.81 -31.53 47.02
CA PRO A 507 5.44 -32.42 48.11
C PRO A 507 5.75 -33.85 47.73
N GLU A 508 6.30 -34.66 48.70
CA GLU A 508 6.50 -36.10 48.56
C GLU A 508 5.18 -36.86 48.30
#